data_b48841d626d0c2ae6ae83f776493f174
#
_entry.id   b48841d626d0c2ae6ae83f776493f174
#
_cell.length_a   1.000
_cell.length_b   1.000
_cell.length_c   1.000
_cell.angle_alpha   90.00
_cell.angle_beta   90.00
_cell.angle_gamma   90.00
#
_symmetry.space_group_name_H-M   'P 1'
#
loop_
_entity.id
_entity.type
_entity.pdbx_description
1 polymer ?
#
loop_
_entity_poly.entity_id
_entity_poly.type
_entity_poly.pdbx_seq_one_letter_code
_entity_poly.pdbx_strand_id
1 'polypeptide(L)'
;MYRTRNIMALALIGMTAMANAQVGEDTELYKTLKSKDSLLFDAAFNRCDTDTMASLFTEDFEFYHDRGGFTDGREEFLRPTRENCEKRDPNAPQYSKRILIEGSLEVYPLNKDGQLYGAIQHGVHRFEFLNDKNEYQKGDIAKFTHVWMLVNGEWKIKRELSYDHHNSTTKEHKTMVSISPEVLETYEGEYKSSQVGNVSIKRESDHLLLQSEGFKATLYPQSEDTFFIKERGTTFKFVKTDKKVSKMVIMENDQVVDEAQKT
;
A
#
# COMPACT_ATOMS: atom_id res chain seq x y z
N MET A 1 61.48 24.89 39.55
CA MET A 1 60.26 25.60 39.11
C MET A 1 59.73 24.91 37.84
N TYR A 2 58.83 23.95 37.96
CA TYR A 2 58.18 23.25 36.81
C TYR A 2 56.80 23.87 36.60
N ARG A 3 56.54 24.48 35.42
CA ARG A 3 55.25 25.00 35.02
C ARG A 3 54.50 23.86 34.29
N THR A 4 53.46 23.34 34.91
CA THR A 4 52.48 22.44 34.30
C THR A 4 51.57 23.25 33.37
N ARG A 5 51.59 22.91 32.04
CA ARG A 5 50.64 23.42 31.03
C ARG A 5 49.43 22.50 31.01
N ASN A 6 48.30 23.02 31.49
CA ASN A 6 47.00 22.36 31.31
C ASN A 6 46.59 22.47 29.84
N ILE A 7 46.53 21.33 29.15
CA ILE A 7 45.91 21.22 27.82
C ILE A 7 44.44 20.89 28.03
N MET A 8 43.61 21.89 27.78
CA MET A 8 42.15 21.73 27.79
C MET A 8 41.71 21.13 26.46
N ALA A 9 41.41 19.82 26.43
CA ALA A 9 40.87 19.13 25.24
C ALA A 9 39.40 19.54 25.07
N LEU A 10 39.09 20.34 24.05
CA LEU A 10 37.73 20.62 23.61
C LEU A 10 37.21 19.39 22.87
N ALA A 11 36.32 18.63 23.52
CA ALA A 11 35.56 17.56 22.82
C ALA A 11 34.49 18.23 21.96
N LEU A 12 34.68 18.26 20.64
CA LEU A 12 33.63 18.55 19.68
C LEU A 12 32.65 17.34 19.65
N ILE A 13 31.53 17.50 20.33
CA ILE A 13 30.38 16.57 20.15
C ILE A 13 29.77 16.92 18.80
N GLY A 14 30.14 16.17 17.77
CA GLY A 14 29.45 16.20 16.47
C GLY A 14 28.03 15.66 16.64
N MET A 15 27.03 16.53 16.68
CA MET A 15 25.65 16.13 16.47
C MET A 15 25.51 15.64 15.01
N THR A 16 25.58 14.35 14.81
CA THR A 16 25.09 13.73 13.57
C THR A 16 23.58 13.87 13.57
N ALA A 17 23.07 14.91 12.89
CA ALA A 17 21.67 14.96 12.54
C ALA A 17 21.37 13.70 11.70
N MET A 18 20.60 12.76 12.25
CA MET A 18 20.01 11.69 11.46
C MET A 18 19.06 12.37 10.48
N ALA A 19 19.51 12.57 9.25
CA ALA A 19 18.65 13.02 8.17
C ALA A 19 17.65 11.90 7.90
N ASN A 20 16.42 12.05 8.38
CA ASN A 20 15.33 11.22 7.93
C ASN A 20 15.20 11.45 6.42
N ALA A 21 15.35 10.38 5.62
CA ALA A 21 15.22 10.48 4.18
C ALA A 21 13.79 10.89 3.77
N GLN A 22 12.79 10.47 4.55
CA GLN A 22 11.37 10.83 4.41
C GLN A 22 11.09 12.14 5.15
N VAL A 23 10.31 13.03 4.52
CA VAL A 23 9.84 14.25 5.19
C VAL A 23 8.51 14.04 5.91
N GLY A 24 8.30 14.78 7.01
CA GLY A 24 7.04 14.74 7.75
C GLY A 24 5.87 15.36 6.99
N GLU A 25 4.66 14.96 7.33
CA GLU A 25 3.40 15.43 6.71
C GLU A 25 3.14 16.93 6.90
N ASP A 26 3.74 17.53 7.91
CA ASP A 26 3.64 18.96 8.22
C ASP A 26 4.54 19.84 7.34
N THR A 27 5.49 19.25 6.59
CA THR A 27 6.41 20.01 5.72
C THR A 27 5.72 20.57 4.48
N GLU A 28 6.22 21.72 3.99
CA GLU A 28 5.71 22.35 2.78
C GLU A 28 5.88 21.45 1.54
N LEU A 29 6.97 20.69 1.47
CA LEU A 29 7.20 19.76 0.35
C LEU A 29 6.13 18.66 0.31
N TYR A 30 5.84 18.03 1.45
CA TYR A 30 4.81 17.00 1.55
C TYR A 30 3.43 17.55 1.14
N LYS A 31 3.01 18.68 1.72
CA LYS A 31 1.74 19.33 1.41
C LYS A 31 1.60 19.71 -0.05
N THR A 32 2.68 20.26 -0.63
CA THR A 32 2.72 20.64 -2.04
C THR A 32 2.51 19.44 -2.94
N LEU A 33 3.26 18.34 -2.75
CA LEU A 33 3.15 17.17 -3.60
C LEU A 33 1.84 16.40 -3.39
N LYS A 34 1.33 16.34 -2.15
CA LYS A 34 -0.02 15.80 -1.87
C LYS A 34 -1.10 16.61 -2.60
N SER A 35 -1.01 17.92 -2.61
CA SER A 35 -1.95 18.79 -3.34
C SER A 35 -1.87 18.57 -4.84
N LYS A 36 -0.67 18.41 -5.41
CA LYS A 36 -0.48 18.15 -6.84
C LYS A 36 -0.94 16.75 -7.24
N ASP A 37 -0.73 15.73 -6.41
CA ASP A 37 -1.33 14.40 -6.58
C ASP A 37 -2.87 14.50 -6.62
N SER A 38 -3.47 15.20 -5.67
CA SER A 38 -4.92 15.41 -5.65
C SER A 38 -5.41 16.15 -6.88
N LEU A 39 -4.68 17.17 -7.35
CA LEU A 39 -5.01 17.92 -8.55
C LEU A 39 -4.97 17.04 -9.81
N LEU A 40 -3.93 16.21 -9.95
CA LEU A 40 -3.79 15.26 -11.06
C LEU A 40 -4.99 14.32 -11.15
N PHE A 41 -5.33 13.69 -10.04
CA PHE A 41 -6.41 12.71 -10.02
C PHE A 41 -7.81 13.35 -10.09
N ASP A 42 -7.99 14.55 -9.57
CA ASP A 42 -9.22 15.34 -9.78
C ASP A 42 -9.38 15.71 -11.27
N ALA A 43 -8.31 16.17 -11.91
CA ALA A 43 -8.32 16.49 -13.34
C ALA A 43 -8.64 15.26 -14.20
N ALA A 44 -7.99 14.12 -13.89
CA ALA A 44 -8.15 12.87 -14.65
C ALA A 44 -9.54 12.25 -14.47
N PHE A 45 -9.94 12.04 -13.21
CA PHE A 45 -11.13 11.25 -12.88
C PHE A 45 -12.40 12.10 -12.78
N ASN A 46 -12.34 13.31 -12.24
CA ASN A 46 -13.53 14.11 -11.97
C ASN A 46 -13.90 15.05 -13.11
N ARG A 47 -12.93 15.75 -13.67
CA ARG A 47 -13.18 16.87 -14.57
C ARG A 47 -12.91 16.60 -16.03
N CYS A 48 -12.21 15.50 -16.36
CA CYS A 48 -11.70 15.28 -17.73
C CYS A 48 -10.87 16.49 -18.24
N ASP A 49 -10.07 17.07 -17.34
CA ASP A 49 -9.25 18.25 -17.63
C ASP A 49 -7.84 17.83 -18.04
N THR A 50 -7.73 17.40 -19.28
CA THR A 50 -6.45 16.90 -19.84
C THR A 50 -5.38 17.98 -19.96
N ASP A 51 -5.74 19.26 -20.00
CA ASP A 51 -4.79 20.37 -20.03
C ASP A 51 -4.13 20.54 -18.65
N THR A 52 -4.91 20.49 -17.58
CA THR A 52 -4.36 20.44 -16.22
C THR A 52 -3.46 19.22 -16.03
N MET A 53 -3.87 18.04 -16.49
CA MET A 53 -3.02 16.84 -16.46
C MET A 53 -1.71 17.07 -17.22
N ALA A 54 -1.77 17.57 -18.45
CA ALA A 54 -0.58 17.87 -19.28
C ALA A 54 0.39 18.83 -18.58
N SER A 55 -0.13 19.82 -17.86
CA SER A 55 0.69 20.80 -17.13
C SER A 55 1.50 20.18 -15.98
N LEU A 56 1.06 19.05 -15.45
CA LEU A 56 1.70 18.34 -14.34
C LEU A 56 2.77 17.34 -14.78
N PHE A 57 2.89 17.04 -16.07
CA PHE A 57 3.89 16.10 -16.60
C PHE A 57 5.01 16.85 -17.35
N THR A 58 6.21 16.27 -17.36
CA THR A 58 7.27 16.68 -18.30
C THR A 58 6.94 16.16 -19.71
N GLU A 59 7.52 16.76 -20.76
CA GLU A 59 7.32 16.28 -22.15
C GLU A 59 7.82 14.84 -22.33
N ASP A 60 8.96 14.52 -21.72
CA ASP A 60 9.60 13.21 -21.70
C ASP A 60 9.11 12.33 -20.53
N PHE A 61 7.83 12.49 -20.17
CA PHE A 61 7.17 11.66 -19.15
C PHE A 61 7.16 10.19 -19.56
N GLU A 62 7.36 9.30 -18.59
CA GLU A 62 7.23 7.85 -18.79
C GLU A 62 6.29 7.26 -17.75
N PHE A 63 5.42 6.37 -18.19
CA PHE A 63 4.51 5.61 -17.35
C PHE A 63 4.80 4.12 -17.41
N TYR A 64 4.93 3.50 -16.25
CA TYR A 64 5.17 2.07 -16.07
C TYR A 64 4.01 1.46 -15.31
N HIS A 65 3.30 0.53 -15.92
CA HIS A 65 2.14 -0.11 -15.32
C HIS A 65 2.29 -1.62 -15.38
N ASP A 66 2.15 -2.33 -14.23
CA ASP A 66 2.37 -3.77 -14.14
C ASP A 66 1.44 -4.63 -15.01
N ARG A 67 0.25 -4.11 -15.36
CA ARG A 67 -0.72 -4.77 -16.25
C ARG A 67 -0.84 -4.09 -17.60
N GLY A 68 -0.64 -2.78 -17.67
CA GLY A 68 -0.81 -1.97 -18.87
C GLY A 68 0.47 -1.80 -19.69
N GLY A 69 1.62 -2.18 -19.13
CA GLY A 69 2.92 -2.05 -19.78
C GLY A 69 3.51 -0.64 -19.69
N PHE A 70 4.35 -0.31 -20.65
CA PHE A 70 5.11 0.92 -20.71
C PHE A 70 4.49 1.91 -21.72
N THR A 71 4.43 3.19 -21.34
CA THR A 71 4.03 4.30 -22.20
C THR A 71 5.12 5.35 -22.19
N ASP A 72 5.62 5.72 -23.37
CA ASP A 72 6.65 6.71 -23.57
C ASP A 72 6.05 8.04 -24.07
N GLY A 73 6.28 9.10 -23.33
CA GLY A 73 5.86 10.44 -23.64
C GLY A 73 4.48 10.83 -23.09
N ARG A 74 4.41 12.10 -22.65
CA ARG A 74 3.20 12.72 -22.11
C ARG A 74 2.00 12.63 -23.07
N GLU A 75 2.19 12.91 -24.34
CA GLU A 75 1.10 12.96 -25.33
C GLU A 75 0.50 11.58 -25.56
N GLU A 76 1.35 10.54 -25.63
CA GLU A 76 0.89 9.16 -25.77
C GLU A 76 0.12 8.69 -24.51
N PHE A 77 0.56 9.11 -23.34
CA PHE A 77 -0.14 8.82 -22.08
C PHE A 77 -1.52 9.50 -22.00
N LEU A 78 -1.62 10.76 -22.46
CA LEU A 78 -2.85 11.54 -22.38
C LEU A 78 -3.87 11.19 -23.49
N ARG A 79 -3.41 10.65 -24.62
CA ARG A 79 -4.26 10.37 -25.78
C ARG A 79 -5.50 9.55 -25.46
N PRO A 80 -5.42 8.37 -24.77
CA PRO A 80 -6.61 7.59 -24.43
C PRO A 80 -7.58 8.34 -23.52
N THR A 81 -7.05 9.14 -22.59
CA THR A 81 -7.89 9.95 -21.69
C THR A 81 -8.64 11.03 -22.45
N ARG A 82 -7.98 11.75 -23.40
CA ARG A 82 -8.65 12.73 -24.26
C ARG A 82 -9.77 12.11 -25.07
N GLU A 83 -9.50 10.98 -25.74
CA GLU A 83 -10.49 10.26 -26.55
C GLU A 83 -11.70 9.79 -25.72
N ASN A 84 -11.48 9.37 -24.49
CA ASN A 84 -12.56 8.97 -23.58
C ASN A 84 -13.34 10.18 -23.07
N CYS A 85 -12.67 11.28 -22.76
CA CYS A 85 -13.29 12.52 -22.32
C CYS A 85 -14.18 13.15 -23.40
N GLU A 86 -13.77 13.12 -24.67
CA GLU A 86 -14.57 13.60 -25.80
C GLU A 86 -15.89 12.83 -25.98
N LYS A 87 -15.91 11.57 -25.60
CA LYS A 87 -17.08 10.68 -25.71
C LYS A 87 -17.96 10.70 -24.47
N ARG A 88 -17.51 11.30 -23.39
CA ARG A 88 -18.20 11.28 -22.10
C ARG A 88 -19.41 12.22 -22.11
N ASP A 89 -20.57 11.75 -21.67
CA ASP A 89 -21.70 12.60 -21.30
C ASP A 89 -21.33 13.41 -20.04
N PRO A 90 -21.28 14.74 -20.09
CA PRO A 90 -20.93 15.56 -18.92
C PRO A 90 -21.93 15.46 -17.75
N ASN A 91 -23.15 14.97 -18.01
CA ASN A 91 -24.19 14.75 -17.00
C ASN A 91 -24.19 13.32 -16.42
N ALA A 92 -23.42 12.40 -17.03
CA ALA A 92 -23.31 11.05 -16.52
C ALA A 92 -22.47 11.01 -15.22
N PRO A 93 -22.81 10.13 -14.27
CA PRO A 93 -21.96 9.93 -13.11
C PRO A 93 -20.58 9.42 -13.54
N GLN A 94 -19.58 9.72 -12.72
CA GLN A 94 -18.22 9.31 -12.96
C GLN A 94 -18.11 7.80 -12.95
N TYR A 95 -17.52 7.20 -14.00
CA TYR A 95 -17.37 5.75 -14.09
C TYR A 95 -16.44 5.19 -13.01
N SER A 96 -15.38 5.92 -12.66
CA SER A 96 -14.38 5.46 -11.68
C SER A 96 -13.93 6.57 -10.76
N LYS A 97 -13.49 6.19 -9.55
CA LYS A 97 -12.86 7.07 -8.58
C LYS A 97 -11.52 6.50 -8.16
N ARG A 98 -10.56 7.39 -7.90
CA ARG A 98 -9.30 7.04 -7.23
C ARG A 98 -9.32 7.60 -5.83
N ILE A 99 -9.02 6.77 -4.85
CA ILE A 99 -8.99 7.12 -3.42
C ILE A 99 -7.58 6.84 -2.91
N LEU A 100 -6.87 7.89 -2.49
CA LEU A 100 -5.60 7.74 -1.77
C LEU A 100 -5.87 7.10 -0.41
N ILE A 101 -5.16 6.05 -0.07
CA ILE A 101 -5.26 5.42 1.25
C ILE A 101 -4.58 6.33 2.27
N GLU A 102 -5.32 6.71 3.29
CA GLU A 102 -4.84 7.60 4.36
C GLU A 102 -3.60 7.03 5.05
N GLY A 103 -2.60 7.89 5.32
CA GLY A 103 -1.35 7.50 5.96
C GLY A 103 -0.37 6.72 5.07
N SER A 104 -0.73 6.41 3.80
CA SER A 104 0.16 5.67 2.89
C SER A 104 1.12 6.54 2.09
N LEU A 105 0.91 7.86 2.09
CA LEU A 105 1.72 8.76 1.29
C LEU A 105 3.06 9.05 1.96
N GLU A 106 4.13 8.87 1.23
CA GLU A 106 5.50 9.14 1.65
C GLU A 106 6.18 10.06 0.63
N VAL A 107 7.01 10.99 1.12
CA VAL A 107 7.73 11.94 0.27
C VAL A 107 9.21 11.97 0.67
N TYR A 108 10.08 11.82 -0.32
CA TYR A 108 11.53 11.78 -0.18
C TYR A 108 12.16 12.86 -1.07
N PRO A 109 12.79 13.91 -0.50
CA PRO A 109 13.42 14.97 -1.28
C PRO A 109 14.67 14.46 -2.01
N LEU A 110 14.85 14.89 -3.25
CA LEU A 110 16.04 14.64 -4.05
C LEU A 110 16.90 15.91 -4.09
N ASN A 111 18.06 15.83 -3.46
CA ASN A 111 19.00 16.94 -3.38
C ASN A 111 20.30 16.62 -4.11
N LYS A 112 20.85 17.64 -4.78
CA LYS A 112 22.19 17.61 -5.37
C LYS A 112 22.93 18.88 -4.97
N ASP A 113 24.12 18.73 -4.39
CA ASP A 113 24.95 19.86 -3.94
C ASP A 113 24.20 20.81 -2.99
N GLY A 114 23.35 20.26 -2.11
CA GLY A 114 22.54 21.01 -1.15
C GLY A 114 21.28 21.68 -1.76
N GLN A 115 21.02 21.52 -3.05
CA GLN A 115 19.86 22.10 -3.73
C GLN A 115 18.79 21.03 -4.02
N LEU A 116 17.54 21.33 -3.66
CA LEU A 116 16.40 20.48 -3.98
C LEU A 116 16.12 20.58 -5.48
N TYR A 117 16.17 19.43 -6.19
CA TYR A 117 15.89 19.35 -7.63
C TYR A 117 14.69 18.47 -7.99
N GLY A 118 14.21 17.66 -7.04
CA GLY A 118 13.10 16.73 -7.26
C GLY A 118 12.65 16.08 -5.96
N ALA A 119 11.72 15.15 -6.08
CA ALA A 119 11.26 14.30 -4.97
C ALA A 119 10.73 12.97 -5.50
N ILE A 120 10.81 11.93 -4.68
CA ILE A 120 10.07 10.70 -4.87
C ILE A 120 8.83 10.78 -3.97
N GLN A 121 7.66 10.55 -4.55
CA GLN A 121 6.41 10.39 -3.83
C GLN A 121 5.93 8.97 -4.01
N HIS A 122 5.66 8.28 -2.92
CA HIS A 122 5.15 6.92 -2.91
C HIS A 122 3.83 6.87 -2.15
N GLY A 123 2.91 5.99 -2.57
CA GLY A 123 1.65 5.80 -1.86
C GLY A 123 0.87 4.59 -2.35
N VAL A 124 -0.26 4.38 -1.68
CA VAL A 124 -1.23 3.34 -2.03
C VAL A 124 -2.55 3.99 -2.36
N HIS A 125 -3.19 3.55 -3.42
CA HIS A 125 -4.51 4.02 -3.80
C HIS A 125 -5.46 2.85 -4.07
N ARG A 126 -6.75 3.11 -3.90
CA ARG A 126 -7.84 2.21 -4.27
C ARG A 126 -8.65 2.85 -5.38
N PHE A 127 -9.12 2.02 -6.30
CA PHE A 127 -10.09 2.41 -7.30
C PHE A 127 -11.49 1.92 -6.92
N GLU A 128 -12.50 2.68 -7.32
CA GLU A 128 -13.90 2.27 -7.25
C GLU A 128 -14.52 2.47 -8.64
N PHE A 129 -15.37 1.55 -9.04
CA PHE A 129 -16.02 1.57 -10.36
C PHE A 129 -17.53 1.56 -10.19
N LEU A 130 -18.23 2.32 -11.03
CA LEU A 130 -19.67 2.39 -11.06
C LEU A 130 -20.24 1.10 -11.69
N ASN A 131 -21.15 0.42 -11.00
CA ASN A 131 -21.86 -0.72 -11.52
C ASN A 131 -23.12 -0.31 -12.30
N ASP A 132 -23.81 -1.28 -12.93
CA ASP A 132 -25.04 -1.05 -13.71
C ASP A 132 -26.21 -0.50 -12.88
N LYS A 133 -26.12 -0.52 -11.54
CA LYS A 133 -27.11 0.05 -10.62
C LYS A 133 -26.75 1.48 -10.15
N ASN A 134 -25.71 2.07 -10.75
CA ASN A 134 -25.15 3.35 -10.32
C ASN A 134 -24.60 3.36 -8.88
N GLU A 135 -24.06 2.22 -8.41
CA GLU A 135 -23.41 2.09 -7.12
C GLU A 135 -21.90 1.87 -7.32
N TYR A 136 -21.06 2.56 -6.53
CA TYR A 136 -19.63 2.36 -6.57
C TYR A 136 -19.24 1.06 -5.87
N GLN A 137 -18.55 0.21 -6.61
CA GLN A 137 -17.97 -1.04 -6.12
C GLN A 137 -16.46 -0.89 -5.92
N LYS A 138 -15.94 -1.46 -4.84
CA LYS A 138 -14.49 -1.49 -4.61
C LYS A 138 -13.81 -2.26 -5.74
N GLY A 139 -12.84 -1.61 -6.38
CA GLY A 139 -11.98 -2.20 -7.38
C GLY A 139 -10.61 -2.56 -6.82
N ASP A 140 -9.58 -2.42 -7.66
CA ASP A 140 -8.22 -2.75 -7.27
C ASP A 140 -7.61 -1.74 -6.28
N ILE A 141 -6.70 -2.26 -5.46
CA ILE A 141 -5.68 -1.49 -4.74
C ILE A 141 -4.39 -1.60 -5.53
N ALA A 142 -3.62 -0.51 -5.58
CA ALA A 142 -2.30 -0.49 -6.19
C ALA A 142 -1.36 0.44 -5.43
N LYS A 143 -0.07 0.20 -5.59
CA LYS A 143 0.98 1.13 -5.21
C LYS A 143 1.31 2.04 -6.37
N PHE A 144 1.70 3.26 -6.06
CA PHE A 144 2.22 4.17 -7.06
C PHE A 144 3.52 4.83 -6.57
N THR A 145 4.34 5.23 -7.52
CA THR A 145 5.53 6.03 -7.27
C THR A 145 5.65 7.09 -8.35
N HIS A 146 5.66 8.36 -7.93
CA HIS A 146 5.93 9.50 -8.79
C HIS A 146 7.36 9.99 -8.57
N VAL A 147 8.09 10.22 -9.63
CA VAL A 147 9.35 10.96 -9.62
C VAL A 147 9.04 12.38 -10.07
N TRP A 148 8.96 13.28 -9.11
CA TRP A 148 8.74 14.69 -9.32
C TRP A 148 10.06 15.41 -9.60
N MET A 149 10.04 16.30 -10.56
CA MET A 149 11.16 17.19 -10.90
C MET A 149 10.73 18.64 -10.69
N LEU A 150 11.64 19.45 -10.16
CA LEU A 150 11.45 20.91 -10.05
C LEU A 150 12.00 21.57 -11.32
N VAL A 151 11.10 21.87 -12.27
CA VAL A 151 11.44 22.45 -13.58
C VAL A 151 11.01 23.91 -13.60
N ASN A 152 11.95 24.84 -13.68
CA ASN A 152 11.70 26.28 -13.66
C ASN A 152 10.83 26.74 -12.48
N GLY A 153 11.01 26.14 -11.31
CA GLY A 153 10.21 26.44 -10.12
C GLY A 153 8.87 25.72 -10.03
N GLU A 154 8.50 24.91 -11.02
CA GLU A 154 7.26 24.14 -11.05
C GLU A 154 7.52 22.64 -10.85
N TRP A 155 6.68 21.99 -10.03
CA TRP A 155 6.71 20.56 -9.85
C TRP A 155 6.03 19.83 -10.99
N LYS A 156 6.76 18.93 -11.68
CA LYS A 156 6.27 18.10 -12.78
C LYS A 156 6.66 16.64 -12.57
N ILE A 157 5.77 15.73 -12.86
CA ILE A 157 6.05 14.28 -12.83
C ILE A 157 6.84 13.92 -14.09
N LYS A 158 8.01 13.32 -13.89
CA LYS A 158 8.85 12.80 -14.96
C LYS A 158 8.65 11.30 -15.16
N ARG A 159 8.38 10.57 -14.08
CA ARG A 159 8.14 9.13 -14.09
C ARG A 159 7.00 8.80 -13.15
N GLU A 160 6.12 7.94 -13.61
CA GLU A 160 5.06 7.35 -12.80
C GLU A 160 5.11 5.83 -12.93
N LEU A 161 5.11 5.14 -11.79
CA LEU A 161 5.00 3.71 -11.67
C LEU A 161 3.69 3.38 -10.98
N SER A 162 2.89 2.48 -11.57
CA SER A 162 1.66 1.96 -10.97
C SER A 162 1.74 0.43 -10.97
N TYR A 163 1.78 -0.17 -9.79
CA TYR A 163 2.15 -1.57 -9.63
C TYR A 163 1.52 -2.21 -8.39
N ASP A 164 1.66 -3.53 -8.28
CA ASP A 164 1.04 -4.36 -7.23
C ASP A 164 -0.49 -4.26 -7.25
N HIS A 165 -1.07 -4.21 -8.47
CA HIS A 165 -2.52 -4.18 -8.63
C HIS A 165 -3.14 -5.50 -8.21
N HIS A 166 -4.01 -5.44 -7.21
CA HIS A 166 -4.77 -6.59 -6.74
C HIS A 166 -6.16 -6.15 -6.30
N ASN A 167 -7.11 -7.07 -6.33
CA ASN A 167 -8.47 -6.77 -5.92
C ASN A 167 -8.48 -6.35 -4.44
N SER A 168 -9.19 -5.27 -4.10
CA SER A 168 -9.31 -4.74 -2.74
C SER A 168 -9.93 -5.74 -1.76
N THR A 169 -10.66 -6.74 -2.26
CA THR A 169 -11.18 -7.84 -1.45
C THR A 169 -10.13 -8.93 -1.20
N THR A 170 -9.02 -8.95 -1.97
CA THR A 170 -7.99 -10.00 -1.87
C THR A 170 -6.77 -9.63 -1.02
N LYS A 171 -6.51 -8.32 -0.84
CA LYS A 171 -5.37 -7.84 -0.03
C LYS A 171 -5.73 -6.49 0.61
N GLU A 172 -6.62 -6.44 1.58
CA GLU A 172 -6.35 -5.48 2.65
C GLU A 172 -4.96 -5.83 3.17
N HIS A 173 -4.05 -4.87 3.26
CA HIS A 173 -2.78 -5.05 3.98
C HIS A 173 -3.15 -5.43 5.41
N LYS A 174 -3.30 -6.72 5.64
CA LYS A 174 -3.60 -7.27 6.95
C LYS A 174 -2.38 -6.96 7.79
N THR A 175 -2.49 -5.95 8.64
CA THR A 175 -1.40 -5.56 9.53
C THR A 175 -1.20 -6.68 10.54
N MET A 176 0.02 -7.18 10.60
CA MET A 176 0.39 -8.18 11.59
C MET A 176 0.42 -7.55 12.97
N VAL A 177 -0.32 -8.11 13.91
CA VAL A 177 -0.28 -7.73 15.32
C VAL A 177 0.60 -8.68 16.12
N SER A 178 1.17 -8.20 17.23
CA SER A 178 1.90 -9.07 18.14
C SER A 178 0.93 -9.78 19.09
N ILE A 179 1.01 -11.10 19.16
CA ILE A 179 0.23 -11.93 20.06
C ILE A 179 1.20 -12.70 20.97
N SER A 180 0.83 -12.86 22.25
CA SER A 180 1.70 -13.58 23.17
C SER A 180 1.82 -15.06 22.80
N PRO A 181 2.98 -15.69 23.08
CA PRO A 181 3.20 -17.11 22.80
C PRO A 181 2.15 -18.02 23.43
N GLU A 182 1.69 -17.70 24.64
CA GLU A 182 0.68 -18.47 25.37
C GLU A 182 -0.67 -18.48 24.65
N VAL A 183 -1.04 -17.35 24.01
CA VAL A 183 -2.27 -17.26 23.21
C VAL A 183 -2.12 -18.06 21.93
N LEU A 184 -0.99 -17.96 21.22
CA LEU A 184 -0.71 -18.73 20.01
C LEU A 184 -0.77 -20.24 20.28
N GLU A 185 -0.23 -20.71 21.40
CA GLU A 185 -0.26 -22.13 21.82
C GLU A 185 -1.70 -22.67 22.00
N THR A 186 -2.67 -21.82 22.33
CA THR A 186 -4.08 -22.26 22.45
C THR A 186 -4.67 -22.74 21.11
N TYR A 187 -4.11 -22.30 19.99
CA TYR A 187 -4.54 -22.65 18.63
C TYR A 187 -3.88 -23.92 18.11
N GLU A 188 -2.79 -24.41 18.73
CA GLU A 188 -2.15 -25.64 18.31
C GLU A 188 -3.07 -26.85 18.39
N GLY A 189 -2.87 -27.79 17.50
CA GLY A 189 -3.58 -29.08 17.49
C GLY A 189 -3.97 -29.55 16.12
N GLU A 190 -4.74 -30.63 16.10
CA GLU A 190 -5.30 -31.20 14.87
C GLU A 190 -6.73 -30.69 14.67
N TYR A 191 -7.05 -30.43 13.41
CA TYR A 191 -8.36 -29.97 12.98
C TYR A 191 -8.83 -30.83 11.81
N LYS A 192 -10.13 -31.09 11.71
CA LYS A 192 -10.72 -31.86 10.63
C LYS A 192 -11.64 -30.98 9.81
N SER A 193 -11.24 -30.73 8.58
CA SER A 193 -12.03 -30.04 7.55
C SER A 193 -12.81 -31.05 6.72
N SER A 194 -13.97 -30.64 6.24
CA SER A 194 -14.78 -31.45 5.30
C SER A 194 -14.21 -31.45 3.88
N GLN A 195 -13.44 -30.42 3.49
CA GLN A 195 -12.90 -30.26 2.15
C GLN A 195 -11.46 -30.76 2.00
N VAL A 196 -10.59 -30.47 2.98
CA VAL A 196 -9.15 -30.76 2.86
C VAL A 196 -8.67 -31.84 3.82
N GLY A 197 -9.57 -32.44 4.59
CA GLY A 197 -9.22 -33.51 5.53
C GLY A 197 -8.54 -33.01 6.80
N ASN A 198 -7.47 -33.68 7.24
CA ASN A 198 -6.77 -33.34 8.46
C ASN A 198 -5.83 -32.13 8.26
N VAL A 199 -5.91 -31.19 9.19
CA VAL A 199 -5.10 -29.95 9.21
C VAL A 199 -4.42 -29.88 10.57
N SER A 200 -3.09 -29.77 10.56
CA SER A 200 -2.27 -29.57 11.77
C SER A 200 -1.91 -28.09 11.89
N ILE A 201 -2.08 -27.54 13.09
CA ILE A 201 -1.65 -26.18 13.44
C ILE A 201 -0.56 -26.27 14.50
N LYS A 202 0.58 -25.65 14.26
CA LYS A 202 1.73 -25.56 15.19
C LYS A 202 2.20 -24.12 15.32
N ARG A 203 2.65 -23.72 16.49
CA ARG A 203 3.29 -22.42 16.70
C ARG A 203 4.74 -22.46 16.19
N GLU A 204 5.13 -21.45 15.46
CA GLU A 204 6.52 -21.16 15.10
C GLU A 204 6.82 -19.69 15.42
N SER A 205 7.56 -19.44 16.52
CA SER A 205 7.90 -18.08 16.95
C SER A 205 6.67 -17.20 17.21
N ASP A 206 6.41 -16.20 16.38
CA ASP A 206 5.36 -15.19 16.47
C ASP A 206 4.16 -15.44 15.52
N HIS A 207 4.11 -16.62 14.90
CA HIS A 207 3.08 -17.00 13.93
C HIS A 207 2.68 -18.48 14.08
N LEU A 208 1.67 -18.91 13.35
CA LEU A 208 1.25 -20.31 13.28
C LEU A 208 1.63 -20.92 11.93
N LEU A 209 1.97 -22.18 11.93
CA LEU A 209 2.17 -23.00 10.75
C LEU A 209 0.98 -23.92 10.55
N LEU A 210 0.33 -23.80 9.41
CA LEU A 210 -0.72 -24.71 8.96
C LEU A 210 -0.12 -25.74 8.01
N GLN A 211 -0.45 -27.01 8.22
CA GLN A 211 -0.08 -28.11 7.34
C GLN A 211 -1.25 -29.06 7.14
N SER A 212 -1.52 -29.38 5.89
CA SER A 212 -2.46 -30.42 5.47
C SER A 212 -1.82 -31.28 4.36
N GLU A 213 -2.53 -32.29 3.85
CA GLU A 213 -2.02 -33.08 2.72
C GLU A 213 -1.80 -32.18 1.48
N GLY A 214 -0.55 -32.06 1.04
CA GLY A 214 -0.17 -31.27 -0.14
C GLY A 214 -0.16 -29.74 0.05
N PHE A 215 -0.44 -29.20 1.25
CA PHE A 215 -0.46 -27.76 1.48
C PHE A 215 0.19 -27.38 2.81
N LYS A 216 1.05 -26.36 2.76
CA LYS A 216 1.71 -25.75 3.93
C LYS A 216 1.66 -24.23 3.80
N ALA A 217 1.29 -23.54 4.88
CA ALA A 217 1.22 -22.08 4.90
C ALA A 217 1.57 -21.51 6.27
N THR A 218 2.17 -20.32 6.26
CA THR A 218 2.38 -19.51 7.47
C THR A 218 1.17 -18.62 7.69
N LEU A 219 0.60 -18.68 8.90
CA LEU A 219 -0.54 -17.89 9.32
C LEU A 219 -0.05 -16.76 10.21
N TYR A 220 -0.16 -15.53 9.73
CA TYR A 220 0.23 -14.32 10.44
C TYR A 220 -0.96 -13.74 11.20
N PRO A 221 -0.80 -13.34 12.49
CA PRO A 221 -1.90 -12.80 13.26
C PRO A 221 -2.34 -11.42 12.76
N GLN A 222 -3.63 -11.27 12.49
CA GLN A 222 -4.31 -10.01 12.19
C GLN A 222 -5.05 -9.45 13.42
N SER A 223 -5.56 -10.32 14.26
CA SER A 223 -6.12 -10.06 15.59
C SER A 223 -5.81 -11.23 16.51
N GLU A 224 -6.28 -11.18 17.78
CA GLU A 224 -6.05 -12.29 18.73
C GLU A 224 -6.54 -13.64 18.17
N ASP A 225 -7.68 -13.67 17.46
CA ASP A 225 -8.34 -14.90 17.00
C ASP A 225 -8.33 -15.08 15.47
N THR A 226 -7.79 -14.12 14.73
CA THR A 226 -7.86 -14.09 13.27
C THR A 226 -6.47 -14.00 12.66
N PHE A 227 -6.20 -14.88 11.71
CA PHE A 227 -4.90 -15.03 11.04
C PHE A 227 -5.06 -14.97 9.53
N PHE A 228 -3.99 -14.65 8.80
CA PHE A 228 -4.01 -14.57 7.35
C PHE A 228 -2.75 -15.17 6.71
N ILE A 229 -2.85 -15.50 5.43
CA ILE A 229 -1.72 -15.86 4.57
C ILE A 229 -1.34 -14.62 3.75
N LYS A 230 -0.04 -14.25 3.72
CA LYS A 230 0.43 -13.05 2.99
C LYS A 230 0.24 -13.14 1.47
N GLU A 231 0.33 -14.35 0.93
CA GLU A 231 0.30 -14.61 -0.50
C GLU A 231 -1.12 -14.77 -1.07
N ARG A 232 -2.14 -14.86 -0.20
CA ARG A 232 -3.53 -15.13 -0.59
C ARG A 232 -4.51 -14.29 0.20
N GLY A 233 -5.71 -14.09 -0.35
CA GLY A 233 -6.85 -13.45 0.34
C GLY A 233 -7.50 -14.29 1.44
N THR A 234 -6.85 -15.40 1.83
CA THR A 234 -7.41 -16.36 2.78
C THR A 234 -7.18 -15.91 4.22
N THR A 235 -8.22 -16.00 5.05
CA THR A 235 -8.22 -15.68 6.47
C THR A 235 -8.72 -16.87 7.26
N PHE A 236 -8.14 -17.09 8.44
CA PHE A 236 -8.45 -18.17 9.36
C PHE A 236 -8.90 -17.56 10.68
N LYS A 237 -10.13 -17.81 11.08
CA LYS A 237 -10.67 -17.35 12.36
C LYS A 237 -10.89 -18.52 13.30
N PHE A 238 -10.20 -18.50 14.44
CA PHE A 238 -10.38 -19.50 15.48
C PHE A 238 -11.56 -19.14 16.38
N VAL A 239 -12.50 -20.05 16.52
CA VAL A 239 -13.70 -19.88 17.33
C VAL A 239 -13.51 -20.61 18.64
N LYS A 240 -13.81 -19.94 19.75
CA LYS A 240 -13.74 -20.51 21.11
C LYS A 240 -15.15 -20.82 21.62
N THR A 241 -15.32 -21.99 22.21
CA THR A 241 -16.50 -22.40 22.98
C THR A 241 -16.03 -22.72 24.38
N ASP A 242 -16.64 -22.18 25.42
CA ASP A 242 -16.25 -22.34 26.82
C ASP A 242 -14.76 -22.05 27.05
N LYS A 243 -14.25 -20.97 26.44
CA LYS A 243 -12.83 -20.50 26.47
C LYS A 243 -11.83 -21.46 25.81
N LYS A 244 -12.27 -22.53 25.18
CA LYS A 244 -11.41 -23.47 24.42
C LYS A 244 -11.66 -23.31 22.92
N VAL A 245 -10.60 -23.38 22.13
CA VAL A 245 -10.74 -23.38 20.67
C VAL A 245 -11.49 -24.62 20.23
N SER A 246 -12.61 -24.44 19.55
CA SER A 246 -13.48 -25.53 19.09
C SER A 246 -13.39 -25.76 17.59
N LYS A 247 -13.19 -24.70 16.80
CA LYS A 247 -13.06 -24.80 15.35
C LYS A 247 -12.25 -23.65 14.78
N MET A 248 -11.82 -23.84 13.54
CA MET A 248 -11.23 -22.82 12.67
C MET A 248 -12.16 -22.62 11.48
N VAL A 249 -12.54 -21.36 11.22
CA VAL A 249 -13.34 -20.95 10.06
C VAL A 249 -12.39 -20.39 9.01
N ILE A 250 -12.47 -20.91 7.79
CA ILE A 250 -11.65 -20.49 6.65
C ILE A 250 -12.49 -19.57 5.77
N MET A 251 -11.97 -18.39 5.49
CA MET A 251 -12.64 -17.38 4.67
C MET A 251 -11.77 -16.99 3.50
N GLU A 252 -12.38 -16.86 2.32
CA GLU A 252 -11.79 -16.22 1.15
C GLU A 252 -12.62 -15.02 0.76
N ASN A 253 -11.98 -13.85 0.65
CA ASN A 253 -12.67 -12.58 0.35
C ASN A 253 -13.87 -12.32 1.28
N ASP A 254 -13.67 -12.55 2.61
CA ASP A 254 -14.66 -12.41 3.67
C ASP A 254 -15.88 -13.34 3.57
N GLN A 255 -15.87 -14.29 2.65
CA GLN A 255 -16.88 -15.34 2.56
C GLN A 255 -16.35 -16.63 3.18
N VAL A 256 -17.16 -17.27 4.04
CA VAL A 256 -16.82 -18.57 4.62
C VAL A 256 -16.81 -19.62 3.52
N VAL A 257 -15.64 -20.23 3.31
CA VAL A 257 -15.48 -21.28 2.30
C VAL A 257 -15.34 -22.66 2.92
N ASP A 258 -14.88 -22.77 4.17
CA ASP A 258 -14.76 -24.04 4.89
C ASP A 258 -14.72 -23.84 6.41
N GLU A 259 -14.95 -24.91 7.15
CA GLU A 259 -14.78 -24.99 8.60
C GLU A 259 -14.01 -26.27 8.99
N ALA A 260 -13.08 -26.16 9.90
CA ALA A 260 -12.34 -27.29 10.44
C ALA A 260 -12.57 -27.42 11.96
N GLN A 261 -13.13 -28.53 12.40
CA GLN A 261 -13.38 -28.81 13.83
C GLN A 261 -12.10 -29.25 14.51
N LYS A 262 -11.79 -28.71 15.69
CA LYS A 262 -10.65 -29.14 16.51
C LYS A 262 -10.94 -30.54 17.06
N THR A 263 -10.01 -31.47 16.88
CA THR A 263 -10.15 -32.90 17.30
C THR A 263 -9.51 -33.16 18.64
#